data_d22106a7455391c7e27d624b366fc959
#
_entry.id   d22106a7455391c7e27d624b366fc959
#
_cell.length_a   1.000
_cell.length_b   1.000
_cell.length_c   1.000
_cell.angle_alpha   90.00
_cell.angle_beta   90.00
_cell.angle_gamma   90.00
#
_symmetry.space_group_name_H-M   'P 1'
#
loop_
_entity.id
_entity.type
_entity.pdbx_description
1 polymer ?
#
loop_
_entity_poly.entity_id
_entity_poly.type
_entity_poly.pdbx_seq_one_letter_code
_entity_poly.pdbx_strand_id
1 'polypeptide(L)'
;MNDDGLPPLREVIAAHGLAAKKSLGQNFLFDLNLTRRIARAAGDLKGFTVVEVGPGPGGLTRALLMEGASRVIAVERDERTLPALAEISEAYPGRLDVISADALDVDWRTVIQGPAKIVANLPYNVATALLLGWISAEVWPPWFSSLTLMFQKEVAERIVAKPASEHYGRLSIISQWRCTAQKLFDVNRSAFTPPPKITSSIVHLVPRLVCEPICELKKLERVTAAGFGQRRKMLRSSLKAVFENPEAVLESLGLEPQRRAEELSVADFARLAQKL
;
A
#
# COMPACT_ATOMS: atom_id res chain seq x y z
N MET A 1 -27.52 2.29 17.99
CA MET A 1 -27.17 1.34 16.92
C MET A 1 -26.68 2.16 15.73
N ASN A 2 -25.64 1.72 15.04
CA ASN A 2 -25.20 2.33 13.79
C ASN A 2 -26.13 1.92 12.64
N ASP A 3 -25.96 2.50 11.44
CA ASP A 3 -26.78 2.20 10.26
C ASP A 3 -26.77 0.71 9.83
N ASP A 4 -25.80 -0.08 10.31
CA ASP A 4 -25.63 -1.51 10.05
C ASP A 4 -26.21 -2.42 11.16
N GLY A 5 -26.88 -1.84 12.16
CA GLY A 5 -27.46 -2.58 13.28
C GLY A 5 -26.45 -3.10 14.32
N LEU A 6 -25.16 -2.95 14.08
CA LEU A 6 -24.12 -3.40 15.00
C LEU A 6 -23.82 -2.34 16.08
N PRO A 7 -23.32 -2.75 17.27
CA PRO A 7 -22.93 -1.82 18.32
C PRO A 7 -21.75 -0.94 17.88
N PRO A 8 -21.57 0.24 18.48
CA PRO A 8 -20.39 1.07 18.27
C PRO A 8 -19.09 0.30 18.52
N LEU A 9 -18.07 0.52 17.69
CA LEU A 9 -16.81 -0.25 17.77
C LEU A 9 -16.15 -0.18 19.15
N ARG A 10 -16.34 0.92 19.90
CA ARG A 10 -15.87 1.05 21.29
C ARG A 10 -16.48 0.00 22.21
N GLU A 11 -17.76 -0.27 22.06
CA GLU A 11 -18.50 -1.26 22.85
C GLU A 11 -18.02 -2.68 22.51
N VAL A 12 -17.82 -2.96 21.21
CA VAL A 12 -17.25 -4.23 20.73
C VAL A 12 -15.88 -4.47 21.34
N ILE A 13 -14.99 -3.48 21.31
CA ILE A 13 -13.64 -3.58 21.88
C ILE A 13 -13.69 -3.82 23.40
N ALA A 14 -14.60 -3.13 24.10
CA ALA A 14 -14.77 -3.33 25.53
C ALA A 14 -15.33 -4.73 25.87
N ALA A 15 -16.35 -5.18 25.11
CA ALA A 15 -16.96 -6.48 25.31
C ALA A 15 -15.98 -7.66 25.11
N HIS A 16 -15.09 -7.54 24.10
CA HIS A 16 -14.08 -8.55 23.79
C HIS A 16 -12.74 -8.33 24.51
N GLY A 17 -12.61 -7.31 25.38
CA GLY A 17 -11.37 -7.01 26.11
C GLY A 17 -10.19 -6.70 25.17
N LEU A 18 -10.45 -6.12 24.00
CA LEU A 18 -9.44 -5.86 22.99
C LEU A 18 -8.64 -4.60 23.30
N ALA A 19 -7.37 -4.79 23.65
CA ALA A 19 -6.41 -3.68 23.76
C ALA A 19 -5.42 -3.74 22.60
N ALA A 20 -5.11 -2.58 22.01
CA ALA A 20 -4.14 -2.50 20.94
C ALA A 20 -2.75 -2.93 21.42
N LYS A 21 -2.11 -3.85 20.71
CA LYS A 21 -0.75 -4.34 21.00
C LYS A 21 0.28 -3.57 20.20
N LYS A 22 1.24 -2.93 20.89
CA LYS A 22 2.37 -2.23 20.25
C LYS A 22 3.23 -3.17 19.40
N SER A 23 3.41 -4.42 19.84
CA SER A 23 4.17 -5.44 19.10
C SER A 23 3.56 -5.80 17.75
N LEU A 24 2.25 -5.58 17.58
CA LEU A 24 1.54 -5.78 16.33
C LEU A 24 1.35 -4.46 15.53
N GLY A 25 1.85 -3.34 16.03
CA GLY A 25 1.69 -2.03 15.39
C GLY A 25 0.25 -1.53 15.31
N GLN A 26 -0.63 -2.02 16.21
CA GLN A 26 -2.06 -1.74 16.16
C GLN A 26 -2.41 -0.32 16.60
N ASN A 27 -3.23 0.35 15.76
CA ASN A 27 -3.87 1.64 16.03
C ASN A 27 -5.29 1.56 15.46
N PHE A 28 -6.30 1.44 16.31
CA PHE A 28 -7.69 1.22 15.88
C PHE A 28 -8.37 2.54 15.50
N LEU A 29 -9.16 2.50 14.43
CA LEU A 29 -10.03 3.58 14.00
C LEU A 29 -11.45 3.33 14.51
N PHE A 30 -11.98 4.23 15.33
CA PHE A 30 -13.32 4.08 15.93
C PHE A 30 -14.40 4.86 15.20
N ASP A 31 -14.03 5.89 14.45
CA ASP A 31 -14.96 6.74 13.74
C ASP A 31 -15.42 6.08 12.44
N LEU A 32 -16.67 5.62 12.43
CA LEU A 32 -17.28 4.98 11.27
C LEU A 32 -17.40 5.94 10.08
N ASN A 33 -17.58 7.24 10.30
CA ASN A 33 -17.61 8.23 9.22
C ASN A 33 -16.25 8.31 8.51
N LEU A 34 -15.15 8.25 9.28
CA LEU A 34 -13.81 8.24 8.73
C LEU A 34 -13.54 6.93 7.96
N THR A 35 -13.88 5.76 8.54
CA THR A 35 -13.65 4.49 7.84
C THR A 35 -14.51 4.37 6.58
N ARG A 36 -15.75 4.88 6.59
CA ARG A 36 -16.58 5.01 5.37
C ARG A 36 -15.97 5.97 4.35
N ARG A 37 -15.38 7.08 4.78
CA ARG A 37 -14.63 7.98 3.89
C ARG A 37 -13.44 7.26 3.22
N ILE A 38 -12.72 6.41 3.97
CA ILE A 38 -11.63 5.58 3.44
C ILE A 38 -12.17 4.56 2.44
N ALA A 39 -13.26 3.87 2.75
CA ALA A 39 -13.89 2.91 1.86
C ALA A 39 -14.33 3.58 0.53
N ARG A 40 -15.01 4.74 0.60
CA ARG A 40 -15.42 5.52 -0.59
C ARG A 40 -14.24 6.03 -1.41
N ALA A 41 -13.10 6.27 -0.80
CA ALA A 41 -11.88 6.67 -1.49
C ALA A 41 -11.32 5.59 -2.44
N ALA A 42 -11.74 4.34 -2.28
CA ALA A 42 -11.43 3.24 -3.20
C ALA A 42 -12.31 3.24 -4.47
N GLY A 43 -13.25 4.20 -4.59
CA GLY A 43 -14.23 4.26 -5.66
C GLY A 43 -15.36 3.25 -5.48
N ASP A 44 -16.05 2.90 -6.58
CA ASP A 44 -17.14 1.92 -6.52
C ASP A 44 -16.63 0.54 -6.06
N LEU A 45 -17.28 -0.02 -5.06
CA LEU A 45 -16.98 -1.34 -4.50
C LEU A 45 -17.96 -2.43 -4.94
N LYS A 46 -19.06 -2.05 -5.63
CA LYS A 46 -20.05 -3.01 -6.11
C LYS A 46 -19.43 -3.92 -7.17
N GLY A 47 -19.67 -5.21 -7.05
CA GLY A 47 -19.11 -6.22 -7.95
C GLY A 47 -17.64 -6.58 -7.65
N PHE A 48 -17.03 -5.96 -6.65
CA PHE A 48 -15.64 -6.26 -6.26
C PHE A 48 -15.56 -7.08 -4.99
N THR A 49 -14.60 -8.00 -4.96
CA THR A 49 -14.04 -8.53 -3.73
C THR A 49 -13.03 -7.52 -3.19
N VAL A 50 -13.19 -7.11 -1.94
CA VAL A 50 -12.23 -6.22 -1.27
C VAL A 50 -11.36 -7.04 -0.33
N VAL A 51 -10.04 -6.96 -0.50
CA VAL A 51 -9.08 -7.53 0.43
C VAL A 51 -8.72 -6.47 1.46
N GLU A 52 -8.89 -6.83 2.73
CA GLU A 52 -8.46 -6.02 3.87
C GLU A 52 -7.40 -6.79 4.66
N VAL A 53 -6.24 -6.15 4.87
CA VAL A 53 -5.17 -6.69 5.71
C VAL A 53 -5.14 -5.96 7.04
N GLY A 54 -5.21 -6.72 8.13
CA GLY A 54 -5.23 -6.20 9.48
C GLY A 54 -6.55 -5.49 9.83
N PRO A 55 -7.72 -6.15 9.69
CA PRO A 55 -9.02 -5.55 10.02
C PRO A 55 -9.12 -5.16 11.50
N GLY A 56 -8.33 -5.80 12.38
CA GLY A 56 -8.47 -5.63 13.81
C GLY A 56 -9.90 -5.95 14.26
N PRO A 57 -10.54 -5.08 15.06
CA PRO A 57 -11.92 -5.30 15.50
C PRO A 57 -12.98 -4.96 14.42
N GLY A 58 -12.59 -4.75 13.15
CA GLY A 58 -13.49 -4.65 12.02
C GLY A 58 -14.05 -3.26 11.69
N GLY A 59 -13.40 -2.18 12.16
CA GLY A 59 -13.91 -0.82 11.89
C GLY A 59 -13.95 -0.45 10.42
N LEU A 60 -12.90 -0.78 9.65
CA LEU A 60 -12.88 -0.56 8.21
C LEU A 60 -13.66 -1.66 7.48
N THR A 61 -13.63 -2.90 7.94
CA THR A 61 -14.42 -4.04 7.42
C THR A 61 -15.91 -3.68 7.31
N ARG A 62 -16.49 -3.15 8.40
CA ARG A 62 -17.89 -2.70 8.42
C ARG A 62 -18.14 -1.63 7.38
N ALA A 63 -17.26 -0.65 7.30
CA ALA A 63 -17.38 0.44 6.32
C ALA A 63 -17.32 -0.07 4.87
N LEU A 64 -16.46 -1.03 4.55
CA LEU A 64 -16.37 -1.64 3.23
C LEU A 64 -17.67 -2.35 2.85
N LEU A 65 -18.25 -3.11 3.79
CA LEU A 65 -19.52 -3.82 3.60
C LEU A 65 -20.68 -2.83 3.42
N MET A 66 -20.74 -1.76 4.22
CA MET A 66 -21.73 -0.69 4.13
C MET A 66 -21.65 0.09 2.82
N GLU A 67 -20.44 0.36 2.32
CA GLU A 67 -20.20 1.07 1.05
C GLU A 67 -20.33 0.15 -0.18
N GLY A 68 -20.81 -1.08 -0.01
CA GLY A 68 -21.27 -1.92 -1.10
C GLY A 68 -20.28 -2.95 -1.62
N ALA A 69 -19.17 -3.23 -0.92
CA ALA A 69 -18.30 -4.34 -1.29
C ALA A 69 -19.12 -5.63 -1.41
N SER A 70 -19.00 -6.32 -2.54
CA SER A 70 -19.75 -7.56 -2.75
C SER A 70 -19.29 -8.65 -1.80
N ARG A 71 -17.99 -8.69 -1.52
CA ARG A 71 -17.36 -9.58 -0.56
C ARG A 71 -16.15 -8.88 0.04
N VAL A 72 -15.88 -9.10 1.32
CA VAL A 72 -14.63 -8.69 1.98
C VAL A 72 -13.89 -9.95 2.39
N ILE A 73 -12.61 -10.04 2.04
CA ILE A 73 -11.69 -11.07 2.53
C ILE A 73 -10.73 -10.35 3.47
N ALA A 74 -10.91 -10.59 4.76
CA ALA A 74 -10.14 -9.97 5.83
C ALA A 74 -9.05 -10.94 6.32
N VAL A 75 -7.77 -10.54 6.25
CA VAL A 75 -6.65 -11.34 6.74
C VAL A 75 -6.13 -10.75 8.04
N GLU A 76 -6.23 -11.51 9.12
CA GLU A 76 -5.86 -11.08 10.46
C GLU A 76 -4.99 -12.14 11.14
N ARG A 77 -3.89 -11.70 11.75
CA ARG A 77 -3.01 -12.57 12.53
C ARG A 77 -3.26 -12.52 14.05
N ASP A 78 -4.02 -11.53 14.52
CA ASP A 78 -4.38 -11.39 15.92
C ASP A 78 -5.68 -12.13 16.21
N GLU A 79 -5.60 -13.39 16.62
CA GLU A 79 -6.74 -14.25 16.89
C GLU A 79 -7.73 -13.67 17.91
N ARG A 80 -7.31 -12.73 18.77
CA ARG A 80 -8.19 -12.09 19.74
C ARG A 80 -9.31 -11.27 19.09
N THR A 81 -9.12 -10.82 17.85
CA THR A 81 -10.11 -10.02 17.13
C THR A 81 -11.12 -10.87 16.34
N LEU A 82 -10.85 -12.17 16.19
CA LEU A 82 -11.71 -13.07 15.42
C LEU A 82 -13.16 -13.13 15.95
N PRO A 83 -13.43 -13.13 17.26
CA PRO A 83 -14.82 -13.09 17.75
C PRO A 83 -15.58 -11.82 17.31
N ALA A 84 -14.92 -10.65 17.33
CA ALA A 84 -15.53 -9.40 16.86
C ALA A 84 -15.79 -9.41 15.36
N LEU A 85 -14.91 -10.02 14.57
CA LEU A 85 -15.13 -10.20 13.12
C LEU A 85 -16.23 -11.22 12.82
N ALA A 86 -16.42 -12.23 13.67
CA ALA A 86 -17.52 -13.19 13.54
C ALA A 86 -18.88 -12.51 13.69
N GLU A 87 -19.06 -11.59 14.64
CA GLU A 87 -20.28 -10.79 14.79
C GLU A 87 -20.60 -9.98 13.52
N ILE A 88 -19.56 -9.43 12.87
CA ILE A 88 -19.74 -8.73 11.59
C ILE A 88 -20.16 -9.72 10.49
N SER A 89 -19.55 -10.91 10.45
CA SER A 89 -19.91 -11.94 9.47
C SER A 89 -21.37 -12.40 9.62
N GLU A 90 -21.86 -12.51 10.85
CA GLU A 90 -23.27 -12.83 11.13
C GLU A 90 -24.23 -11.72 10.66
N ALA A 91 -23.85 -10.45 10.82
CA ALA A 91 -24.64 -9.30 10.35
C ALA A 91 -24.61 -9.15 8.81
N TYR A 92 -23.60 -9.68 8.14
CA TYR A 92 -23.43 -9.64 6.68
C TYR A 92 -23.24 -11.05 6.08
N PRO A 93 -24.25 -11.93 6.12
CA PRO A 93 -24.12 -13.34 5.73
C PRO A 93 -23.52 -13.52 4.33
N GLY A 94 -22.47 -14.32 4.22
CA GLY A 94 -21.80 -14.65 2.96
C GLY A 94 -21.00 -13.51 2.32
N ARG A 95 -20.83 -12.37 3.02
CA ARG A 95 -20.10 -11.21 2.49
C ARG A 95 -18.76 -10.93 3.19
N LEU A 96 -18.47 -11.61 4.29
CA LEU A 96 -17.18 -11.50 5.00
C LEU A 96 -16.57 -12.88 5.20
N ASP A 97 -15.36 -13.05 4.68
CA ASP A 97 -14.51 -14.19 4.98
C ASP A 97 -13.29 -13.72 5.77
N VAL A 98 -13.02 -14.39 6.87
CA VAL A 98 -11.88 -14.08 7.74
C VAL A 98 -10.85 -15.19 7.62
N ILE A 99 -9.61 -14.82 7.28
CA ILE A 99 -8.46 -15.71 7.19
C ILE A 99 -7.52 -15.37 8.34
N SER A 100 -7.32 -16.33 9.27
CA SER A 100 -6.33 -16.19 10.34
C SER A 100 -4.94 -16.57 9.80
N ALA A 101 -4.17 -15.57 9.35
CA ALA A 101 -2.84 -15.78 8.77
C ALA A 101 -1.99 -14.50 8.82
N ASP A 102 -0.68 -14.64 8.54
CA ASP A 102 0.13 -13.48 8.14
C ASP A 102 -0.12 -13.18 6.66
N ALA A 103 -0.44 -11.93 6.36
CA ALA A 103 -0.76 -11.50 5.00
C ALA A 103 0.42 -11.63 4.02
N LEU A 104 1.65 -11.72 4.52
CA LEU A 104 2.84 -11.98 3.70
C LEU A 104 2.92 -13.44 3.21
N ASP A 105 2.24 -14.37 3.89
CA ASP A 105 2.24 -15.79 3.58
C ASP A 105 1.03 -16.24 2.75
N VAL A 106 0.06 -15.35 2.50
CA VAL A 106 -1.16 -15.68 1.75
C VAL A 106 -0.89 -15.74 0.25
N ASP A 107 -1.19 -16.87 -0.37
CA ASP A 107 -1.28 -16.97 -1.83
C ASP A 107 -2.61 -16.38 -2.33
N TRP A 108 -2.59 -15.12 -2.64
CA TRP A 108 -3.78 -14.35 -3.05
C TRP A 108 -4.47 -14.92 -4.30
N ARG A 109 -3.75 -15.62 -5.19
CA ARG A 109 -4.31 -16.19 -6.42
C ARG A 109 -5.24 -17.35 -6.15
N THR A 110 -5.01 -18.08 -5.06
CA THR A 110 -5.89 -19.19 -4.64
C THR A 110 -7.16 -18.69 -3.95
N VAL A 111 -7.09 -17.49 -3.35
CA VAL A 111 -8.14 -16.93 -2.50
C VAL A 111 -9.08 -16.01 -3.28
N ILE A 112 -8.54 -15.26 -4.25
CA ILE A 112 -9.28 -14.23 -5.00
C ILE A 112 -9.92 -14.83 -6.25
N GLN A 113 -11.23 -14.60 -6.37
CA GLN A 113 -12.01 -14.94 -7.56
C GLN A 113 -12.67 -13.66 -8.11
N GLY A 114 -12.44 -13.36 -9.39
CA GLY A 114 -13.02 -12.20 -10.07
C GLY A 114 -12.35 -10.87 -9.74
N PRO A 115 -13.04 -9.75 -10.01
CA PRO A 115 -12.49 -8.40 -9.80
C PRO A 115 -12.23 -8.12 -8.33
N ALA A 116 -11.04 -7.61 -8.02
CA ALA A 116 -10.64 -7.34 -6.64
C ALA A 116 -9.98 -5.97 -6.45
N LYS A 117 -10.10 -5.43 -5.24
CA LYS A 117 -9.41 -4.22 -4.77
C LYS A 117 -8.78 -4.52 -3.41
N ILE A 118 -7.73 -3.79 -3.07
CA ILE A 118 -7.13 -3.84 -1.73
C ILE A 118 -7.44 -2.53 -1.02
N VAL A 119 -8.07 -2.60 0.14
CA VAL A 119 -8.35 -1.43 0.98
C VAL A 119 -7.97 -1.77 2.41
N ALA A 120 -6.96 -1.10 2.97
CA ALA A 120 -6.45 -1.48 4.28
C ALA A 120 -5.86 -0.31 5.08
N ASN A 121 -6.07 -0.36 6.39
CA ASN A 121 -5.31 0.41 7.37
C ASN A 121 -4.17 -0.47 7.89
N LEU A 122 -3.06 -0.50 7.13
CA LEU A 122 -1.95 -1.41 7.39
C LEU A 122 -1.18 -1.10 8.68
N PRO A 123 -0.73 -2.13 9.43
CA PRO A 123 0.26 -1.92 10.47
C PRO A 123 1.54 -1.30 9.86
N TYR A 124 2.03 -0.19 10.43
CA TYR A 124 3.11 0.61 9.81
C TYR A 124 4.42 -0.16 9.60
N ASN A 125 4.71 -1.12 10.47
CA ASN A 125 5.93 -1.93 10.39
C ASN A 125 5.99 -2.86 9.18
N VAL A 126 4.84 -3.24 8.59
CA VAL A 126 4.75 -4.14 7.43
C VAL A 126 4.17 -3.47 6.18
N ALA A 127 3.64 -2.25 6.30
CA ALA A 127 2.93 -1.56 5.22
C ALA A 127 3.75 -1.42 3.94
N THR A 128 5.02 -1.02 4.03
CA THR A 128 5.89 -0.88 2.86
C THR A 128 6.26 -2.24 2.26
N ALA A 129 6.49 -3.26 3.10
CA ALA A 129 6.79 -4.62 2.61
C ALA A 129 5.60 -5.22 1.85
N LEU A 130 4.38 -5.06 2.38
CA LEU A 130 3.15 -5.49 1.72
C LEU A 130 2.94 -4.77 0.38
N LEU A 131 3.08 -3.43 0.36
CA LEU A 131 2.99 -2.66 -0.88
C LEU A 131 3.98 -3.18 -1.92
N LEU A 132 5.26 -3.30 -1.56
CA LEU A 132 6.29 -3.79 -2.47
C LEU A 132 6.01 -5.22 -2.92
N GLY A 133 5.56 -6.12 -2.05
CA GLY A 133 5.15 -7.47 -2.42
C GLY A 133 4.06 -7.49 -3.50
N TRP A 134 3.05 -6.64 -3.37
CA TRP A 134 1.97 -6.56 -4.35
C TRP A 134 2.40 -5.94 -5.69
N ILE A 135 3.15 -4.82 -5.68
CA ILE A 135 3.56 -4.13 -6.91
C ILE A 135 4.81 -4.74 -7.57
N SER A 136 5.53 -5.63 -6.88
CA SER A 136 6.68 -6.36 -7.43
C SER A 136 6.31 -7.76 -7.94
N ALA A 137 5.02 -8.08 -8.05
CA ALA A 137 4.57 -9.36 -8.58
C ALA A 137 5.16 -9.64 -9.97
N GLU A 138 5.64 -10.88 -10.20
CA GLU A 138 6.22 -11.30 -11.48
C GLU A 138 5.19 -11.28 -12.62
N VAL A 139 3.96 -11.71 -12.32
CA VAL A 139 2.85 -11.66 -13.28
C VAL A 139 2.18 -10.30 -13.20
N TRP A 140 2.20 -9.58 -14.32
CA TRP A 140 1.61 -8.25 -14.47
C TRP A 140 0.71 -8.18 -15.71
N PRO A 141 -0.48 -7.55 -15.66
CA PRO A 141 -1.06 -6.83 -14.51
C PRO A 141 -1.41 -7.75 -13.34
N PRO A 142 -1.47 -7.20 -12.11
CA PRO A 142 -1.74 -7.98 -10.89
C PRO A 142 -3.22 -8.41 -10.81
N TRP A 143 -3.55 -9.24 -9.81
CA TRP A 143 -4.91 -9.71 -9.56
C TRP A 143 -5.87 -8.64 -9.01
N PHE A 144 -5.36 -7.49 -8.56
CA PHE A 144 -6.15 -6.37 -8.04
C PHE A 144 -6.20 -5.21 -9.04
N SER A 145 -7.31 -4.47 -9.05
CA SER A 145 -7.51 -3.30 -9.91
C SER A 145 -7.07 -1.99 -9.26
N SER A 146 -7.03 -1.93 -7.93
CA SER A 146 -6.52 -0.77 -7.18
C SER A 146 -6.13 -1.13 -5.76
N LEU A 147 -5.30 -0.26 -5.16
CA LEU A 147 -4.93 -0.29 -3.75
C LEU A 147 -5.30 1.06 -3.13
N THR A 148 -6.01 1.04 -2.00
CA THR A 148 -6.29 2.23 -1.18
C THR A 148 -5.78 1.95 0.21
N LEU A 149 -4.60 2.48 0.52
CA LEU A 149 -3.82 2.07 1.68
C LEU A 149 -3.48 3.26 2.57
N MET A 150 -3.46 3.01 3.87
CA MET A 150 -3.00 3.98 4.84
C MET A 150 -1.52 3.77 5.15
N PHE A 151 -0.76 4.85 5.09
CA PHE A 151 0.66 4.91 5.46
C PHE A 151 0.92 6.03 6.44
N GLN A 152 2.06 5.97 7.12
CA GLN A 152 2.63 7.15 7.75
C GLN A 152 2.83 8.25 6.69
N LYS A 153 2.59 9.51 7.04
CA LYS A 153 2.62 10.64 6.09
C LYS A 153 3.91 10.68 5.27
N GLU A 154 5.07 10.51 5.90
CA GLU A 154 6.36 10.49 5.22
C GLU A 154 6.45 9.36 4.17
N VAL A 155 5.94 8.16 4.48
CA VAL A 155 5.93 7.04 3.53
C VAL A 155 4.99 7.34 2.36
N ALA A 156 3.81 7.90 2.63
CA ALA A 156 2.88 8.33 1.61
C ALA A 156 3.50 9.38 0.67
N GLU A 157 4.21 10.36 1.24
CA GLU A 157 4.92 11.39 0.48
C GLU A 157 6.04 10.79 -0.38
N ARG A 158 6.76 9.78 0.11
CA ARG A 158 7.75 9.03 -0.71
C ARG A 158 7.12 8.27 -1.86
N ILE A 159 5.95 7.67 -1.68
CA ILE A 159 5.25 6.91 -2.75
C ILE A 159 4.90 7.85 -3.92
N VAL A 160 4.40 9.05 -3.63
CA VAL A 160 3.89 10.00 -4.64
C VAL A 160 4.87 11.10 -5.01
N ALA A 161 6.09 11.08 -4.48
CA ALA A 161 7.10 12.12 -4.68
C ALA A 161 7.46 12.28 -6.16
N LYS A 162 7.67 13.52 -6.58
CA LYS A 162 8.12 13.87 -7.94
C LYS A 162 9.65 14.01 -7.98
N PRO A 163 10.28 13.85 -9.14
CA PRO A 163 11.69 14.16 -9.33
C PRO A 163 12.07 15.53 -8.73
N ALA A 164 13.28 15.62 -8.22
CA ALA A 164 13.85 16.80 -7.54
C ALA A 164 13.14 17.23 -6.23
N SER A 165 12.20 16.45 -5.71
CA SER A 165 11.62 16.69 -4.39
C SER A 165 12.36 15.93 -3.29
N GLU A 166 12.24 16.41 -2.04
CA GLU A 166 12.94 15.88 -0.86
C GLU A 166 12.69 14.38 -0.66
N HIS A 167 11.45 13.93 -0.83
CA HIS A 167 11.04 12.55 -0.57
C HIS A 167 11.23 11.60 -1.76
N TYR A 168 11.68 12.12 -2.91
CA TYR A 168 11.86 11.29 -4.11
C TYR A 168 12.99 10.26 -3.94
N GLY A 169 12.68 9.01 -4.28
CA GLY A 169 13.63 7.91 -4.09
C GLY A 169 13.15 6.59 -4.67
N ARG A 170 13.78 5.50 -4.24
CA ARG A 170 13.50 4.14 -4.74
C ARG A 170 12.01 3.77 -4.69
N LEU A 171 11.35 4.06 -3.57
CA LEU A 171 9.92 3.76 -3.39
C LEU A 171 9.05 4.53 -4.38
N SER A 172 9.38 5.81 -4.64
CA SER A 172 8.69 6.63 -5.64
C SER A 172 8.75 6.00 -7.03
N ILE A 173 9.95 5.58 -7.44
CA ILE A 173 10.21 5.07 -8.79
C ILE A 173 9.47 3.75 -9.00
N ILE A 174 9.62 2.79 -8.11
CA ILE A 174 8.99 1.48 -8.26
C ILE A 174 7.47 1.60 -8.22
N SER A 175 6.92 2.39 -7.27
CA SER A 175 5.49 2.60 -7.15
C SER A 175 4.90 3.27 -8.39
N GLN A 176 5.56 4.31 -8.92
CA GLN A 176 5.05 5.09 -10.05
C GLN A 176 5.35 4.47 -11.41
N TRP A 177 6.35 3.58 -11.49
CA TRP A 177 6.55 2.77 -12.69
C TRP A 177 5.45 1.70 -12.83
N ARG A 178 5.06 1.06 -11.72
CA ARG A 178 4.01 0.04 -11.68
C ARG A 178 2.60 0.62 -11.66
N CYS A 179 2.40 1.76 -10.99
CA CYS A 179 1.07 2.30 -10.71
C CYS A 179 1.01 3.81 -10.99
N THR A 180 -0.20 4.30 -11.25
CA THR A 180 -0.53 5.69 -10.99
C THR A 180 -0.78 5.83 -9.50
N ALA A 181 -0.07 6.72 -8.80
CA ALA A 181 -0.15 6.88 -7.36
C ALA A 181 -0.60 8.30 -6.99
N GLN A 182 -1.55 8.41 -6.07
CA GLN A 182 -2.08 9.68 -5.57
C GLN A 182 -2.27 9.62 -4.06
N LYS A 183 -1.78 10.66 -3.35
CA LYS A 183 -2.14 10.91 -1.95
C LYS A 183 -3.50 11.61 -1.93
N LEU A 184 -4.50 11.03 -1.26
CA LEU A 184 -5.87 11.54 -1.27
C LEU A 184 -6.12 12.54 -0.15
N PHE A 185 -5.83 12.14 1.10
CA PHE A 185 -6.01 13.00 2.28
C PHE A 185 -5.19 12.49 3.46
N ASP A 186 -4.97 13.39 4.40
CA ASP A 186 -4.32 13.09 5.67
C ASP A 186 -5.35 12.65 6.72
N VAL A 187 -4.95 11.73 7.60
CA VAL A 187 -5.73 11.27 8.75
C VAL A 187 -5.02 11.70 10.02
N ASN A 188 -5.70 12.53 10.83
CA ASN A 188 -5.13 13.01 12.06
C ASN A 188 -4.89 11.88 13.05
N ARG A 189 -3.78 11.93 13.77
CA ARG A 189 -3.44 10.94 14.79
C ARG A 189 -4.48 10.77 15.90
N SER A 190 -5.29 11.82 16.18
CA SER A 190 -6.39 11.76 17.16
C SER A 190 -7.55 10.84 16.75
N ALA A 191 -7.61 10.43 15.47
CA ALA A 191 -8.61 9.48 14.99
C ALA A 191 -8.34 8.03 15.45
N PHE A 192 -7.16 7.77 15.96
CA PHE A 192 -6.72 6.44 16.35
C PHE A 192 -6.70 6.23 17.87
N THR A 193 -6.89 4.99 18.29
CA THR A 193 -6.69 4.56 19.67
C THR A 193 -5.81 3.31 19.71
N PRO A 194 -4.61 3.37 20.35
CA PRO A 194 -3.96 4.59 20.81
C PRO A 194 -3.53 5.50 19.63
N PRO A 195 -3.34 6.81 19.84
CA PRO A 195 -2.89 7.69 18.78
C PRO A 195 -1.43 7.37 18.39
N PRO A 196 -1.11 7.27 17.07
CA PRO A 196 0.25 7.12 16.60
C PRO A 196 1.08 8.38 16.85
N LYS A 197 2.41 8.27 16.77
CA LYS A 197 3.30 9.42 16.96
C LYS A 197 3.19 10.47 15.85
N ILE A 198 2.82 10.07 14.65
CA ILE A 198 2.80 10.87 13.43
C ILE A 198 1.46 10.74 12.70
N THR A 199 1.14 11.74 11.89
CA THR A 199 -0.01 11.77 11.00
C THR A 199 0.07 10.65 9.95
N SER A 200 -1.06 10.12 9.55
CA SER A 200 -1.20 9.14 8.47
C SER A 200 -1.77 9.78 7.22
N SER A 201 -1.63 9.12 6.10
CA SER A 201 -2.21 9.55 4.82
C SER A 201 -2.77 8.36 4.07
N ILE A 202 -3.87 8.59 3.36
CA ILE A 202 -4.43 7.62 2.42
C ILE A 202 -3.80 7.83 1.06
N VAL A 203 -3.26 6.75 0.50
CA VAL A 203 -2.71 6.70 -0.86
C VAL A 203 -3.54 5.74 -1.69
N HIS A 204 -3.91 6.19 -2.88
CA HIS A 204 -4.59 5.37 -3.88
C HIS A 204 -3.63 5.08 -5.03
N LEU A 205 -3.50 3.79 -5.36
CA LEU A 205 -2.65 3.33 -6.45
C LEU A 205 -3.48 2.50 -7.43
N VAL A 206 -3.33 2.79 -8.72
CA VAL A 206 -3.97 2.03 -9.80
C VAL A 206 -2.87 1.42 -10.67
N PRO A 207 -2.81 0.08 -10.80
CA PRO A 207 -1.82 -0.58 -11.63
C PRO A 207 -1.90 -0.10 -13.09
N ARG A 208 -0.73 0.16 -13.69
CA ARG A 208 -0.62 0.40 -15.13
C ARG A 208 -0.73 -0.93 -15.86
N LEU A 209 -1.52 -1.00 -16.90
CA LEU A 209 -1.60 -2.21 -17.72
C LEU A 209 -0.26 -2.53 -18.40
N VAL A 210 0.43 -1.48 -18.84
CA VAL A 210 1.78 -1.55 -19.40
C VAL A 210 2.69 -0.58 -18.64
N CYS A 211 3.81 -1.08 -18.15
CA CYS A 211 4.81 -0.27 -17.43
C CYS A 211 5.85 0.24 -18.43
N GLU A 212 5.75 1.50 -18.82
CA GLU A 212 6.64 2.12 -19.81
C GLU A 212 7.62 3.10 -19.18
N PRO A 213 8.87 3.15 -19.67
CA PRO A 213 9.53 2.21 -20.60
C PRO A 213 9.59 0.78 -20.04
N ILE A 214 9.42 -0.23 -20.90
CA ILE A 214 9.43 -1.63 -20.48
C ILE A 214 10.85 -2.02 -20.04
N CYS A 215 10.97 -2.54 -18.85
CA CYS A 215 12.24 -3.08 -18.33
C CYS A 215 11.97 -4.22 -17.33
N GLU A 216 13.01 -4.97 -17.01
CA GLU A 216 12.95 -5.96 -15.94
C GLU A 216 12.94 -5.27 -14.58
N LEU A 217 11.99 -5.62 -13.71
CA LEU A 217 11.88 -5.04 -12.36
C LEU A 217 13.18 -5.19 -11.57
N LYS A 218 13.82 -6.36 -11.58
CA LYS A 218 15.08 -6.61 -10.87
C LYS A 218 16.20 -5.68 -11.33
N LYS A 219 16.25 -5.35 -12.63
CA LYS A 219 17.21 -4.39 -13.17
C LYS A 219 16.88 -2.96 -12.72
N LEU A 220 15.58 -2.59 -12.73
CA LEU A 220 15.14 -1.29 -12.21
C LEU A 220 15.51 -1.13 -10.72
N GLU A 221 15.29 -2.16 -9.91
CA GLU A 221 15.67 -2.17 -8.49
C GLU A 221 17.18 -2.01 -8.29
N ARG A 222 18.01 -2.68 -9.12
CA ARG A 222 19.47 -2.56 -9.07
C ARG A 222 19.93 -1.15 -9.41
N VAL A 223 19.44 -0.56 -10.50
CA VAL A 223 19.82 0.80 -10.92
C VAL A 223 19.38 1.83 -9.89
N THR A 224 18.14 1.73 -9.38
CA THR A 224 17.64 2.66 -8.36
C THR A 224 18.41 2.51 -7.05
N ALA A 225 18.79 1.28 -6.66
CA ALA A 225 19.61 1.04 -5.48
C ALA A 225 21.01 1.69 -5.63
N ALA A 226 21.66 1.55 -6.79
CA ALA A 226 22.94 2.18 -7.07
C ALA A 226 22.85 3.72 -7.02
N GLY A 227 21.85 4.29 -7.72
CA GLY A 227 21.65 5.74 -7.78
C GLY A 227 21.40 6.37 -6.41
N PHE A 228 20.46 5.81 -5.63
CA PHE A 228 20.06 6.36 -4.33
C PHE A 228 20.91 5.87 -3.15
N GLY A 229 21.70 4.82 -3.32
CA GLY A 229 22.65 4.36 -2.30
C GLY A 229 23.74 5.42 -1.99
N GLN A 230 24.00 6.30 -2.93
CA GLN A 230 24.93 7.43 -2.78
C GLN A 230 24.27 8.74 -3.22
N ARG A 231 23.13 9.10 -2.62
CA ARG A 231 22.23 10.19 -3.02
C ARG A 231 22.94 11.52 -3.34
N ARG A 232 24.00 11.87 -2.61
CA ARG A 232 24.74 13.12 -2.80
C ARG A 232 25.78 13.08 -3.94
N LYS A 233 26.05 11.91 -4.52
CA LYS A 233 27.00 11.75 -5.61
C LYS A 233 26.36 11.94 -6.97
N MET A 234 27.17 12.37 -7.94
CA MET A 234 26.79 12.43 -9.36
C MET A 234 26.52 11.02 -9.89
N LEU A 235 25.66 10.89 -10.89
CA LEU A 235 25.28 9.61 -11.51
C LEU A 235 26.49 8.82 -12.01
N ARG A 236 27.46 9.50 -12.67
CA ARG A 236 28.69 8.86 -13.13
C ARG A 236 29.46 8.14 -12.03
N SER A 237 29.29 8.56 -10.77
CA SER A 237 29.95 7.94 -9.62
C SER A 237 29.07 6.89 -8.96
N SER A 238 27.78 7.18 -8.74
CA SER A 238 26.86 6.27 -8.04
C SER A 238 26.55 5.02 -8.87
N LEU A 239 26.48 5.14 -10.21
CA LEU A 239 26.16 4.04 -11.11
C LEU A 239 27.34 3.11 -11.43
N LYS A 240 28.57 3.39 -10.96
CA LYS A 240 29.71 2.47 -11.07
C LYS A 240 29.47 1.10 -10.43
N ALA A 241 28.52 1.01 -9.49
CA ALA A 241 28.14 -0.25 -8.88
C ALA A 241 27.39 -1.20 -9.83
N VAL A 242 26.90 -0.71 -10.97
CA VAL A 242 26.05 -1.47 -11.91
C VAL A 242 26.48 -1.37 -13.37
N PHE A 243 27.30 -0.38 -13.74
CA PHE A 243 27.86 -0.20 -15.09
C PHE A 243 29.38 -0.06 -15.04
N GLU A 244 30.08 -0.67 -15.98
CA GLU A 244 31.55 -0.49 -16.14
C GLU A 244 31.87 0.93 -16.59
N ASN A 245 31.12 1.47 -17.56
CA ASN A 245 31.26 2.83 -18.05
C ASN A 245 29.93 3.60 -17.91
N PRO A 246 29.62 4.16 -16.71
CA PRO A 246 28.38 4.89 -16.49
C PRO A 246 28.22 6.15 -17.36
N GLU A 247 29.31 6.84 -17.67
CA GLU A 247 29.30 8.07 -18.47
C GLU A 247 28.78 7.76 -19.89
N ALA A 248 29.38 6.77 -20.56
CA ALA A 248 28.92 6.36 -21.89
C ALA A 248 27.45 5.89 -21.92
N VAL A 249 27.02 5.17 -20.88
CA VAL A 249 25.61 4.74 -20.76
C VAL A 249 24.69 5.94 -20.60
N LEU A 250 25.01 6.90 -19.74
CA LEU A 250 24.22 8.11 -19.51
C LEU A 250 24.13 8.94 -20.78
N GLU A 251 25.26 9.21 -21.45
CA GLU A 251 25.32 9.96 -22.71
C GLU A 251 24.50 9.30 -23.83
N SER A 252 24.54 7.96 -23.92
CA SER A 252 23.73 7.21 -24.90
C SER A 252 22.22 7.37 -24.70
N LEU A 253 21.78 7.79 -23.53
CA LEU A 253 20.39 8.07 -23.17
C LEU A 253 20.06 9.56 -23.14
N GLY A 254 21.04 10.45 -23.49
CA GLY A 254 20.90 11.89 -23.40
C GLY A 254 20.80 12.42 -21.97
N LEU A 255 21.40 11.70 -21.01
CA LEU A 255 21.41 12.07 -19.60
C LEU A 255 22.80 12.63 -19.23
N GLU A 256 22.84 13.78 -18.57
CA GLU A 256 24.08 14.40 -18.13
C GLU A 256 24.71 13.60 -16.98
N PRO A 257 25.99 13.15 -17.09
CA PRO A 257 26.66 12.34 -16.06
C PRO A 257 26.83 13.03 -14.69
N GLN A 258 26.78 14.38 -14.68
CA GLN A 258 26.93 15.20 -13.48
C GLN A 258 25.64 15.32 -12.65
N ARG A 259 24.48 14.99 -13.22
CA ARG A 259 23.21 14.99 -12.48
C ARG A 259 23.22 14.00 -11.31
N ARG A 260 22.30 14.18 -10.39
CA ARG A 260 22.07 13.27 -9.27
C ARG A 260 20.86 12.39 -9.51
N ALA A 261 20.78 11.27 -8.81
CA ALA A 261 19.70 10.31 -8.93
C ALA A 261 18.30 10.93 -8.70
N GLU A 262 18.20 11.88 -7.78
CA GLU A 262 16.93 12.55 -7.46
C GLU A 262 16.38 13.44 -8.59
N GLU A 263 17.19 13.80 -9.54
CA GLU A 263 16.80 14.65 -10.69
C GLU A 263 16.24 13.85 -11.87
N LEU A 264 16.44 12.51 -11.87
CA LEU A 264 15.99 11.66 -12.96
C LEU A 264 14.50 11.32 -12.83
N SER A 265 13.81 11.24 -13.96
CA SER A 265 12.43 10.76 -14.01
C SER A 265 12.36 9.24 -13.81
N VAL A 266 11.16 8.75 -13.52
CA VAL A 266 10.86 7.30 -13.48
C VAL A 266 11.22 6.64 -14.82
N ALA A 267 10.91 7.30 -15.94
CA ALA A 267 11.23 6.81 -17.27
C ALA A 267 12.75 6.73 -17.53
N ASP A 268 13.54 7.69 -17.00
CA ASP A 268 15.00 7.65 -17.13
C ASP A 268 15.60 6.45 -16.42
N PHE A 269 15.10 6.13 -15.21
CA PHE A 269 15.53 4.93 -14.49
C PHE A 269 15.14 3.64 -15.22
N ALA A 270 13.94 3.59 -15.84
CA ALA A 270 13.55 2.43 -16.63
C ALA A 270 14.42 2.27 -17.88
N ARG A 271 14.78 3.37 -18.58
CA ARG A 271 15.72 3.34 -19.70
C ARG A 271 17.15 2.91 -19.28
N LEU A 272 17.60 3.36 -18.11
CA LEU A 272 18.86 2.88 -17.53
C LEU A 272 18.82 1.39 -17.23
N ALA A 273 17.70 0.89 -16.69
CA ALA A 273 17.51 -0.54 -16.42
C ALA A 273 17.56 -1.41 -17.69
N GLN A 274 17.14 -0.88 -18.85
CA GLN A 274 17.27 -1.56 -20.13
C GLN A 274 18.72 -1.76 -20.60
N LYS A 275 19.66 -0.98 -20.06
CA LYS A 275 21.08 -1.04 -20.42
C LYS A 275 21.87 -2.05 -19.54
N LEU A 276 21.25 -2.60 -18.48
CA LEU A 276 21.77 -3.70 -17.69
C LEU A 276 21.46 -5.05 -18.34
#